data_39653076432bcb3991bba0bed8596c80
#
_entry.id   39653076432bcb3991bba0bed8596c80
#
_cell.length_a   1.000
_cell.length_b   1.000
_cell.length_c   1.000
_cell.angle_alpha   90.00
_cell.angle_beta   90.00
_cell.angle_gamma   90.00
#
_symmetry.space_group_name_H-M   'P 1'
#
loop_
_entity.id
_entity.type
_entity.pdbx_description
1 polymer ?
#
loop_
_entity_poly.entity_id
_entity_poly.type
_entity_poly.pdbx_seq_one_letter_code
_entity_poly.pdbx_strand_id
1 'polypeptide(L)'
;HRTLNYKKPTEKYGDVEGGRPTISGLLFIQGNDKKIKNYLRTYFPQYHVVNDCSTRRTAVIPDMVMQAFMKVSSADPTKIRFMLNPLNHYAKGNTLVRVMTGPMAGLEGYIIRIDRDRRLVMGVGDMTVAIGGVHKEQFEAVEDVARQLNNSIDPDQKRDLSELQANIDKSLFAPASFNDVLVVATNLELWQDRATEYFSRRAYQRAAEILPFLLEEIGYYFSGLYGKKELDIQPVLNIGKRISQKINTILMDGLVPEDVRADLQSAYDEQAVRHGYLFM
;
A
#
# COMPACT_ATOMS: atom_id res chain seq x y z
N HIS A 1 -8.36 -9.44 -16.75
CA HIS A 1 -7.07 -9.19 -16.13
C HIS A 1 -6.28 -8.24 -17.02
N ARG A 2 -6.24 -6.98 -16.64
CA ARG A 2 -5.49 -5.97 -17.39
C ARG A 2 -4.12 -5.73 -16.78
N THR A 3 -3.29 -5.28 -17.59
CA THR A 3 -1.85 -5.15 -17.43
C THR A 3 -1.43 -3.75 -17.78
N LEU A 4 -0.31 -3.31 -17.22
CA LEU A 4 0.33 -2.08 -17.67
C LEU A 4 0.76 -2.22 -19.11
N ASN A 5 0.32 -1.31 -19.99
CA ASN A 5 0.82 -1.24 -21.34
C ASN A 5 2.31 -0.89 -21.31
N TYR A 6 3.14 -1.74 -21.89
CA TYR A 6 4.53 -1.43 -22.10
C TYR A 6 4.90 -1.75 -23.55
N LYS A 7 5.73 -0.91 -24.16
CA LYS A 7 6.34 -1.22 -25.45
C LYS A 7 7.49 -2.19 -25.22
N LYS A 8 7.44 -3.36 -25.82
CA LYS A 8 8.63 -4.22 -25.91
C LYS A 8 9.67 -3.49 -26.75
N PRO A 9 10.96 -3.49 -26.37
CA PRO A 9 12.04 -3.12 -27.29
C PRO A 9 11.92 -4.02 -28.51
N THR A 10 11.93 -3.42 -29.67
CA THR A 10 11.84 -4.08 -30.98
C THR A 10 13.03 -5.01 -31.19
N GLU A 11 12.84 -6.29 -31.03
CA GLU A 11 13.68 -7.29 -31.66
C GLU A 11 12.82 -8.16 -32.56
N LYS A 12 12.96 -7.99 -33.85
CA LYS A 12 12.52 -8.85 -34.98
C LYS A 12 11.03 -9.09 -35.26
N TYR A 13 10.11 -8.76 -34.40
CA TYR A 13 8.67 -8.91 -34.66
C TYR A 13 7.97 -7.63 -34.19
N GLY A 14 7.53 -6.80 -35.10
CA GLY A 14 6.83 -5.52 -34.93
C GLY A 14 6.27 -5.17 -33.57
N ASP A 15 6.02 -3.91 -33.31
CA ASP A 15 5.48 -3.40 -32.04
C ASP A 15 4.20 -4.15 -31.67
N VAL A 16 4.32 -5.16 -30.82
CA VAL A 16 3.17 -5.79 -30.19
C VAL A 16 2.84 -4.95 -28.94
N GLU A 17 1.80 -4.16 -29.01
CA GLU A 17 1.18 -3.57 -27.83
C GLU A 17 0.70 -4.72 -26.93
N GLY A 18 1.53 -5.15 -26.02
CA GLY A 18 1.23 -6.18 -25.04
C GLY A 18 1.28 -5.62 -23.63
N GLY A 19 0.21 -5.79 -22.88
CA GLY A 19 0.23 -5.48 -21.48
C GLY A 19 0.97 -6.53 -20.65
N ARG A 20 1.67 -6.14 -19.58
CA ARG A 20 2.23 -7.10 -18.61
C ARG A 20 1.12 -7.63 -17.70
N PRO A 21 1.03 -8.95 -17.46
CA PRO A 21 0.11 -9.47 -16.46
C PRO A 21 0.47 -8.92 -15.06
N THR A 22 -0.53 -8.47 -14.33
CA THR A 22 -0.35 -8.01 -12.94
C THR A 22 0.20 -9.14 -12.07
N ILE A 23 -0.23 -10.37 -12.35
CA ILE A 23 0.31 -11.60 -11.76
C ILE A 23 0.81 -12.47 -12.92
N SER A 24 2.12 -12.63 -13.01
CA SER A 24 2.74 -13.40 -14.10
C SER A 24 2.39 -14.88 -13.98
N GLY A 25 2.07 -15.52 -15.10
CA GLY A 25 1.84 -16.96 -15.20
C GLY A 25 0.49 -17.44 -14.65
N LEU A 26 -0.41 -16.56 -14.24
CA LEU A 26 -1.73 -16.91 -13.71
C LEU A 26 -2.85 -16.57 -14.70
N LEU A 27 -3.74 -17.52 -14.93
CA LEU A 27 -4.93 -17.35 -15.76
C LEU A 27 -6.15 -17.90 -15.02
N PHE A 28 -7.27 -17.19 -15.07
CA PHE A 28 -8.52 -17.61 -14.45
C PHE A 28 -9.47 -18.18 -15.52
N ILE A 29 -10.07 -19.32 -15.25
CA ILE A 29 -11.00 -19.98 -16.15
C ILE A 29 -12.32 -20.20 -15.41
N GLN A 30 -13.42 -19.70 -15.94
CA GLN A 30 -14.75 -19.96 -15.41
C GLN A 30 -15.31 -21.28 -15.95
N GLY A 31 -15.81 -22.14 -15.08
CA GLY A 31 -16.47 -23.37 -15.49
C GLY A 31 -16.39 -24.49 -14.46
N ASN A 32 -16.79 -25.68 -14.87
CA ASN A 32 -16.77 -26.87 -14.02
C ASN A 32 -15.36 -27.47 -13.97
N ASP A 33 -14.85 -27.70 -12.76
CA ASP A 33 -13.50 -28.22 -12.49
C ASP A 33 -13.16 -29.49 -13.31
N LYS A 34 -14.04 -30.48 -13.33
CA LYS A 34 -13.78 -31.73 -14.06
C LYS A 34 -13.71 -31.52 -15.58
N LYS A 35 -14.58 -30.66 -16.12
CA LYS A 35 -14.56 -30.33 -17.55
C LYS A 35 -13.30 -29.56 -17.94
N ILE A 36 -12.91 -28.58 -17.12
CA ILE A 36 -11.69 -27.79 -17.33
C ILE A 36 -10.45 -28.68 -17.29
N LYS A 37 -10.31 -29.54 -16.29
CA LYS A 37 -9.19 -30.48 -16.17
C LYS A 37 -9.10 -31.42 -17.38
N ASN A 38 -10.21 -31.98 -17.82
CA ASN A 38 -10.23 -32.84 -19.01
C ASN A 38 -9.85 -32.09 -20.27
N TYR A 39 -10.36 -30.86 -20.43
CA TYR A 39 -10.03 -30.01 -21.58
C TYR A 39 -8.55 -29.66 -21.60
N LEU A 40 -7.98 -29.19 -20.49
CA LEU A 40 -6.58 -28.88 -20.38
C LEU A 40 -5.71 -30.09 -20.67
N ARG A 41 -6.02 -31.26 -20.09
CA ARG A 41 -5.26 -32.48 -20.32
C ARG A 41 -5.26 -32.91 -21.78
N THR A 42 -6.36 -32.67 -22.49
CA THR A 42 -6.49 -33.08 -23.90
C THR A 42 -5.81 -32.10 -24.86
N TYR A 43 -5.98 -30.81 -24.66
CA TYR A 43 -5.57 -29.81 -25.64
C TYR A 43 -4.37 -28.95 -25.21
N PHE A 44 -4.12 -28.87 -23.91
CA PHE A 44 -3.09 -28.00 -23.33
C PHE A 44 -2.37 -28.67 -22.16
N PRO A 45 -1.70 -29.81 -22.36
CA PRO A 45 -1.12 -30.63 -21.30
C PRO A 45 -0.02 -29.90 -20.50
N GLN A 46 0.56 -28.83 -21.03
CA GLN A 46 1.53 -27.97 -20.35
C GLN A 46 0.91 -27.08 -19.27
N TYR A 47 -0.41 -26.92 -19.24
CA TYR A 47 -1.11 -26.14 -18.23
C TYR A 47 -1.86 -27.04 -17.25
N HIS A 48 -1.87 -26.65 -15.99
CA HIS A 48 -2.58 -27.38 -14.95
C HIS A 48 -3.36 -26.42 -14.05
N VAL A 49 -4.40 -26.94 -13.43
CA VAL A 49 -5.19 -26.18 -12.47
C VAL A 49 -4.43 -26.13 -11.14
N VAL A 50 -4.36 -24.94 -10.53
CA VAL A 50 -3.72 -24.73 -9.23
C VAL A 50 -4.53 -25.45 -8.14
N ASN A 51 -3.86 -26.12 -7.23
CA ASN A 51 -4.48 -26.69 -6.05
C ASN A 51 -4.26 -25.76 -4.84
N ASP A 52 -5.27 -25.66 -4.03
CA ASP A 52 -5.21 -25.06 -2.70
C ASP A 52 -4.29 -25.90 -1.81
N CYS A 53 -3.27 -25.26 -1.24
CA CYS A 53 -2.25 -25.92 -0.41
C CYS A 53 -2.84 -26.51 0.88
N SER A 54 -3.90 -25.91 1.42
CA SER A 54 -4.53 -26.34 2.68
C SER A 54 -5.47 -27.54 2.48
N THR A 55 -6.28 -27.50 1.43
CA THR A 55 -7.29 -28.52 1.15
C THR A 55 -6.80 -29.60 0.18
N ARG A 56 -5.69 -29.36 -0.53
CA ARG A 56 -5.16 -30.21 -1.64
C ARG A 56 -6.17 -30.45 -2.76
N ARG A 57 -7.22 -29.64 -2.83
CA ARG A 57 -8.22 -29.65 -3.90
C ARG A 57 -7.96 -28.53 -4.88
N THR A 58 -8.63 -28.54 -6.02
CA THR A 58 -8.58 -27.44 -6.98
C THR A 58 -8.92 -26.14 -6.28
N ALA A 59 -8.07 -25.12 -6.46
CA ALA A 59 -8.36 -23.77 -5.96
C ALA A 59 -9.55 -23.19 -6.75
N VAL A 60 -10.64 -22.94 -6.07
CA VAL A 60 -11.87 -22.38 -6.64
C VAL A 60 -12.10 -21.00 -6.03
N ILE A 61 -12.26 -20.00 -6.88
CA ILE A 61 -12.58 -18.64 -6.47
C ILE A 61 -14.09 -18.46 -6.61
N PRO A 62 -14.83 -18.10 -5.56
CA PRO A 62 -16.26 -17.83 -5.63
C PRO A 62 -16.57 -16.69 -6.62
N ASP A 63 -17.70 -16.80 -7.33
CA ASP A 63 -18.09 -15.79 -8.35
C ASP A 63 -18.15 -14.37 -7.80
N MET A 64 -18.65 -14.18 -6.58
CA MET A 64 -18.67 -12.85 -5.93
C MET A 64 -17.28 -12.23 -5.79
N VAL A 65 -16.28 -13.03 -5.39
CA VAL A 65 -14.88 -12.60 -5.25
C VAL A 65 -14.29 -12.30 -6.62
N MET A 66 -14.55 -13.16 -7.60
CA MET A 66 -14.08 -12.97 -8.97
C MET A 66 -14.71 -11.71 -9.62
N GLN A 67 -16.00 -11.44 -9.40
CA GLN A 67 -16.65 -10.23 -9.89
C GLN A 67 -16.00 -8.96 -9.32
N ALA A 68 -15.71 -8.94 -8.01
CA ALA A 68 -15.00 -7.84 -7.39
C ALA A 68 -13.60 -7.67 -8.01
N PHE A 69 -12.85 -8.75 -8.19
CA PHE A 69 -11.55 -8.74 -8.84
C PHE A 69 -11.62 -8.24 -10.29
N MET A 70 -12.59 -8.70 -11.09
CA MET A 70 -12.78 -8.25 -12.47
C MET A 70 -13.11 -6.77 -12.53
N LYS A 71 -13.92 -6.27 -11.60
CA LYS A 71 -14.26 -4.86 -11.49
C LYS A 71 -13.04 -4.00 -11.17
N VAL A 72 -12.22 -4.44 -10.20
CA VAL A 72 -10.94 -3.81 -9.86
C VAL A 72 -9.98 -3.85 -11.04
N SER A 73 -9.84 -5.01 -11.71
CA SER A 73 -8.92 -5.17 -12.83
C SER A 73 -9.33 -4.41 -14.10
N SER A 74 -10.59 -3.96 -14.20
CA SER A 74 -11.06 -3.10 -15.28
C SER A 74 -10.73 -1.63 -15.06
N ALA A 75 -10.36 -1.24 -13.84
CA ALA A 75 -9.89 0.10 -13.55
C ALA A 75 -8.52 0.36 -14.21
N ASP A 76 -8.10 1.62 -14.18
CA ASP A 76 -6.79 2.03 -14.65
C ASP A 76 -5.68 1.24 -13.89
N PRO A 77 -4.89 0.41 -14.56
CA PRO A 77 -3.87 -0.40 -13.91
C PRO A 77 -2.84 0.41 -13.12
N THR A 78 -2.60 1.67 -13.50
CA THR A 78 -1.68 2.56 -12.80
C THR A 78 -2.19 2.98 -11.41
N LYS A 79 -3.49 2.85 -11.19
CA LYS A 79 -4.17 3.19 -9.93
C LYS A 79 -4.37 2.00 -9.01
N ILE A 80 -4.03 0.79 -9.47
CA ILE A 80 -4.17 -0.44 -8.69
C ILE A 80 -2.83 -0.81 -8.08
N ARG A 81 -2.84 -1.12 -6.78
CA ARG A 81 -1.68 -1.56 -6.05
C ARG A 81 -2.04 -2.77 -5.18
N PHE A 82 -1.21 -3.81 -5.24
CA PHE A 82 -1.27 -4.90 -4.28
C PHE A 82 -0.54 -4.50 -3.00
N MET A 83 -1.22 -4.73 -1.88
CA MET A 83 -0.71 -4.38 -0.56
C MET A 83 -0.04 -5.61 0.07
N LEU A 84 1.01 -5.39 0.86
CA LEU A 84 1.73 -6.46 1.55
C LEU A 84 0.96 -6.96 2.76
N ASN A 85 0.27 -6.05 3.43
CA ASN A 85 -0.47 -6.36 4.65
C ASN A 85 -1.87 -6.90 4.34
N PRO A 86 -2.39 -7.80 5.17
CA PRO A 86 -3.75 -8.29 5.05
C PRO A 86 -4.78 -7.18 5.34
N LEU A 87 -6.00 -7.34 4.84
CA LEU A 87 -7.05 -6.32 4.94
C LEU A 87 -7.34 -5.88 6.39
N ASN A 88 -7.27 -6.78 7.35
CA ASN A 88 -7.51 -6.48 8.77
C ASN A 88 -6.51 -5.47 9.36
N HIS A 89 -5.29 -5.38 8.81
CA HIS A 89 -4.33 -4.35 9.19
C HIS A 89 -4.88 -2.95 8.89
N TYR A 90 -5.51 -2.77 7.73
CA TYR A 90 -6.09 -1.49 7.29
C TYR A 90 -7.46 -1.21 7.90
N ALA A 91 -8.10 -2.21 8.50
CA ALA A 91 -9.36 -2.06 9.22
C ALA A 91 -9.21 -1.29 10.54
N LYS A 92 -8.02 -1.39 11.18
CA LYS A 92 -7.76 -0.73 12.47
C LYS A 92 -7.98 0.78 12.35
N GLY A 93 -8.93 1.30 13.15
CA GLY A 93 -9.23 2.73 13.20
C GLY A 93 -9.88 3.34 11.96
N ASN A 94 -10.20 2.56 10.94
CA ASN A 94 -10.85 3.03 9.73
C ASN A 94 -12.28 2.49 9.62
N THR A 95 -13.19 3.32 9.07
CA THR A 95 -14.59 2.92 8.85
C THR A 95 -14.69 2.17 7.54
N LEU A 96 -15.34 1.01 7.55
CA LEU A 96 -15.70 0.32 6.31
C LEU A 96 -16.70 1.17 5.54
N VAL A 97 -16.42 1.43 4.29
CA VAL A 97 -17.29 2.21 3.40
C VAL A 97 -17.65 1.42 2.16
N ARG A 98 -18.84 1.73 1.62
CA ARG A 98 -19.28 1.25 0.31
C ARG A 98 -19.20 2.40 -0.68
N VAL A 99 -18.64 2.15 -1.84
CA VAL A 99 -18.58 3.10 -2.95
C VAL A 99 -19.98 3.19 -3.59
N MET A 100 -20.56 4.38 -3.65
CA MET A 100 -21.92 4.59 -4.17
C MET A 100 -21.94 5.00 -5.62
N THR A 101 -20.88 5.61 -6.13
CA THR A 101 -20.84 6.18 -7.50
C THR A 101 -19.64 5.64 -8.30
N GLY A 102 -19.67 5.89 -9.61
CA GLY A 102 -18.57 5.60 -10.53
C GLY A 102 -18.34 4.12 -10.85
N PRO A 103 -17.23 3.80 -11.52
CA PRO A 103 -16.94 2.45 -11.99
C PRO A 103 -16.79 1.43 -10.86
N MET A 104 -16.47 1.90 -9.64
CA MET A 104 -16.24 1.07 -8.46
C MET A 104 -17.49 0.93 -7.57
N ALA A 105 -18.65 1.50 -7.98
CA ALA A 105 -19.88 1.46 -7.19
C ALA A 105 -20.23 0.04 -6.72
N GLY A 106 -20.57 -0.11 -5.43
CA GLY A 106 -20.89 -1.38 -4.77
C GLY A 106 -19.67 -2.13 -4.21
N LEU A 107 -18.43 -1.66 -4.43
CA LEU A 107 -17.26 -2.21 -3.73
C LEU A 107 -17.20 -1.67 -2.31
N GLU A 108 -16.71 -2.50 -1.38
CA GLU A 108 -16.54 -2.16 0.02
C GLU A 108 -15.06 -2.23 0.40
N GLY A 109 -14.63 -1.32 1.26
CA GLY A 109 -13.25 -1.27 1.72
C GLY A 109 -13.02 -0.10 2.68
N TYR A 110 -11.77 0.16 2.98
CA TYR A 110 -11.32 1.23 3.86
C TYR A 110 -10.69 2.34 3.04
N ILE A 111 -11.02 3.61 3.34
CA ILE A 111 -10.35 4.74 2.72
C ILE A 111 -9.08 5.03 3.50
N ILE A 112 -7.95 4.74 2.89
CA ILE A 112 -6.62 4.91 3.45
C ILE A 112 -5.85 5.94 2.62
N ARG A 113 -5.07 6.77 3.30
CA ARG A 113 -4.12 7.66 2.65
C ARG A 113 -2.83 6.88 2.34
N ILE A 114 -2.47 6.82 1.08
CA ILE A 114 -1.25 6.18 0.60
C ILE A 114 -0.61 7.10 -0.45
N ASP A 115 0.66 7.48 -0.29
CA ASP A 115 1.36 8.39 -1.19
C ASP A 115 0.58 9.70 -1.44
N ARG A 116 0.08 10.31 -0.37
CA ARG A 116 -0.74 11.55 -0.40
C ARG A 116 -2.05 11.43 -1.19
N ASP A 117 -2.41 10.25 -1.68
CA ASP A 117 -3.66 9.97 -2.36
C ASP A 117 -4.61 9.16 -1.46
N ARG A 118 -5.90 9.44 -1.55
CA ARG A 118 -6.93 8.62 -0.89
C ARG A 118 -7.23 7.42 -1.76
N ARG A 119 -7.00 6.24 -1.21
CA ARG A 119 -7.22 4.98 -1.90
C ARG A 119 -8.25 4.13 -1.17
N LEU A 120 -9.07 3.43 -1.95
CA LEU A 120 -9.94 2.39 -1.41
C LEU A 120 -9.10 1.12 -1.24
N VAL A 121 -8.92 0.67 -0.01
CA VAL A 121 -8.23 -0.59 0.32
C VAL A 121 -9.28 -1.66 0.59
N MET A 122 -9.25 -2.74 -0.18
CA MET A 122 -10.25 -3.79 -0.12
C MET A 122 -9.63 -5.18 -0.27
N GLY A 123 -10.34 -6.20 0.22
CA GLY A 123 -9.99 -7.60 0.01
C GLY A 123 -10.51 -8.12 -1.31
N VAL A 124 -9.68 -8.87 -2.03
CA VAL A 124 -10.05 -9.58 -3.23
C VAL A 124 -9.52 -11.02 -3.11
N GLY A 125 -10.35 -11.92 -2.60
CA GLY A 125 -9.86 -13.21 -2.12
C GLY A 125 -8.90 -13.02 -0.94
N ASP A 126 -7.76 -13.68 -1.00
CA ASP A 126 -6.71 -13.56 0.02
C ASP A 126 -5.77 -12.37 -0.21
N MET A 127 -6.02 -11.57 -1.25
CA MET A 127 -5.19 -10.41 -1.58
C MET A 127 -5.82 -9.12 -1.07
N THR A 128 -4.98 -8.19 -0.63
CA THR A 128 -5.38 -6.82 -0.32
C THR A 128 -4.97 -5.91 -1.46
N VAL A 129 -5.90 -5.08 -1.95
CA VAL A 129 -5.72 -4.20 -3.09
C VAL A 129 -6.09 -2.78 -2.72
N ALA A 130 -5.23 -1.82 -3.05
CA ALA A 130 -5.50 -0.40 -2.95
C ALA A 130 -5.80 0.18 -4.34
N ILE A 131 -6.89 0.94 -4.46
CA ILE A 131 -7.37 1.53 -5.70
C ILE A 131 -7.35 3.05 -5.55
N GLY A 132 -6.57 3.73 -6.38
CA GLY A 132 -6.50 5.19 -6.43
C GLY A 132 -7.57 5.82 -7.32
N GLY A 133 -7.67 7.15 -7.25
CA GLY A 133 -8.61 7.92 -8.08
C GLY A 133 -10.05 7.90 -7.57
N VAL A 134 -10.27 7.47 -6.34
CA VAL A 134 -11.60 7.39 -5.70
C VAL A 134 -12.06 8.69 -5.05
N HIS A 135 -11.26 9.75 -5.12
CA HIS A 135 -11.53 11.03 -4.44
C HIS A 135 -12.80 11.77 -4.94
N LYS A 136 -13.31 11.40 -6.10
CA LYS A 136 -14.54 11.96 -6.68
C LYS A 136 -15.78 11.13 -6.38
N GLU A 137 -15.62 9.95 -5.81
CA GLU A 137 -16.71 9.04 -5.54
C GLU A 137 -17.42 9.38 -4.22
N GLN A 138 -18.68 9.04 -4.14
CA GLN A 138 -19.46 9.12 -2.91
C GLN A 138 -19.36 7.81 -2.16
N PHE A 139 -19.29 7.90 -0.83
CA PHE A 139 -19.15 6.77 0.07
C PHE A 139 -20.26 6.75 1.11
N GLU A 140 -20.74 5.56 1.41
CA GLU A 140 -21.64 5.29 2.52
C GLU A 140 -20.93 4.43 3.56
N ALA A 141 -21.06 4.77 4.85
CA ALA A 141 -20.52 3.95 5.91
C ALA A 141 -21.33 2.65 6.06
N VAL A 142 -20.64 1.51 6.09
CA VAL A 142 -21.27 0.20 6.34
C VAL A 142 -21.29 -0.03 7.86
N GLU A 143 -22.45 0.25 8.49
CA GLU A 143 -22.56 0.39 9.94
C GLU A 143 -22.33 -0.89 10.78
N ASP A 144 -22.61 -2.07 10.26
CA ASP A 144 -22.75 -3.27 11.10
C ASP A 144 -21.43 -3.96 11.52
N VAL A 145 -20.35 -3.81 10.75
CA VAL A 145 -19.04 -4.40 11.07
C VAL A 145 -18.09 -3.39 11.71
N ALA A 146 -18.27 -2.12 11.39
CA ALA A 146 -17.42 -1.03 11.88
C ALA A 146 -17.51 -0.81 13.40
N ARG A 147 -18.68 -1.06 14.01
CA ARG A 147 -18.87 -0.87 15.45
C ARG A 147 -18.12 -1.91 16.30
N GLN A 148 -17.93 -3.11 15.81
CA GLN A 148 -17.24 -4.17 16.57
C GLN A 148 -15.70 -4.05 16.54
N LEU A 149 -15.13 -3.48 15.46
CA LEU A 149 -13.69 -3.31 15.29
C LEU A 149 -13.19 -1.91 15.74
N ASN A 150 -14.05 -0.89 15.67
CA ASN A 150 -13.70 0.49 16.03
C ASN A 150 -13.72 0.79 17.55
N ASN A 151 -14.17 -0.13 18.39
CA ASN A 151 -14.17 0.06 19.85
C ASN A 151 -12.77 0.06 20.49
N SER A 152 -11.71 -0.09 19.70
CA SER A 152 -10.32 -0.16 20.18
C SER A 152 -9.51 1.13 19.99
N ILE A 153 -10.01 2.14 19.26
CA ILE A 153 -9.29 3.41 19.07
C ILE A 153 -10.22 4.58 19.43
N ASP A 154 -9.74 5.40 20.37
CA ASP A 154 -10.39 6.63 20.81
C ASP A 154 -10.57 7.59 19.59
N PRO A 155 -11.79 8.13 19.34
CA PRO A 155 -12.03 9.10 18.27
C PRO A 155 -11.11 10.33 18.35
N ASP A 156 -10.71 10.74 19.54
CA ASP A 156 -9.78 11.86 19.75
C ASP A 156 -8.36 11.51 19.29
N GLN A 157 -7.90 10.27 19.49
CA GLN A 157 -6.60 9.81 18.96
C GLN A 157 -6.56 9.81 17.44
N LYS A 158 -7.67 9.45 16.79
CA LYS A 158 -7.77 9.46 15.32
C LYS A 158 -7.73 10.87 14.74
N ARG A 159 -8.36 11.83 15.42
CA ARG A 159 -8.34 13.25 15.06
C ARG A 159 -6.93 13.82 15.17
N ASP A 160 -6.25 13.54 16.27
CA ASP A 160 -4.88 13.95 16.55
C ASP A 160 -3.90 13.42 15.50
N LEU A 161 -4.05 12.17 15.05
CA LEU A 161 -3.21 11.59 14.02
C LEU A 161 -3.41 12.26 12.66
N SER A 162 -4.66 12.52 12.29
CA SER A 162 -4.98 13.21 11.02
C SER A 162 -4.42 14.63 11.00
N GLU A 163 -4.48 15.35 12.12
CA GLU A 163 -3.90 16.68 12.28
C GLU A 163 -2.37 16.65 12.23
N LEU A 164 -1.76 15.65 12.86
CA LEU A 164 -0.31 15.43 12.84
C LEU A 164 0.20 15.20 11.42
N GLN A 165 -0.43 14.29 10.67
CA GLN A 165 -0.09 14.02 9.28
C GLN A 165 -0.28 15.26 8.40
N ALA A 166 -1.37 16.02 8.59
CA ALA A 166 -1.58 17.26 7.86
C ALA A 166 -0.53 18.34 8.15
N ASN A 167 0.00 18.37 9.37
CA ASN A 167 1.09 19.30 9.73
C ASN A 167 2.43 18.86 9.11
N ILE A 168 2.72 17.57 9.07
CA ILE A 168 3.90 17.05 8.37
C ILE A 168 3.79 17.38 6.87
N ASP A 169 2.62 17.12 6.25
CA ASP A 169 2.37 17.44 4.84
C ASP A 169 2.64 18.90 4.47
N LYS A 170 2.23 19.82 5.34
CA LYS A 170 2.45 21.25 5.10
C LYS A 170 3.93 21.66 5.15
N SER A 171 4.74 20.90 5.87
CA SER A 171 6.16 21.18 6.04
C SER A 171 7.06 20.57 4.98
N LEU A 172 6.52 19.64 4.16
CA LEU A 172 7.27 18.91 3.14
C LEU A 172 6.72 19.21 1.74
N PHE A 173 7.61 19.39 0.78
CA PHE A 173 7.26 19.74 -0.61
C PHE A 173 8.29 19.21 -1.60
N ALA A 174 7.96 19.23 -2.89
CA ALA A 174 8.87 18.83 -3.96
C ALA A 174 9.97 19.89 -4.12
N PRO A 175 11.27 19.53 -3.97
CA PRO A 175 12.35 20.49 -4.11
C PRO A 175 12.59 20.85 -5.58
N ALA A 176 12.73 22.15 -5.87
CA ALA A 176 13.15 22.66 -7.16
C ALA A 176 14.63 23.12 -7.17
N SER A 177 15.22 23.32 -5.99
CA SER A 177 16.59 23.78 -5.80
C SER A 177 17.27 23.04 -4.64
N PHE A 178 18.60 23.13 -4.56
CA PHE A 178 19.34 22.58 -3.42
C PHE A 178 18.96 23.25 -2.09
N ASN A 179 18.59 24.52 -2.13
CA ASN A 179 18.09 25.23 -0.95
C ASN A 179 16.77 24.61 -0.44
N ASP A 180 15.89 24.22 -1.35
CA ASP A 180 14.65 23.52 -1.00
C ASP A 180 14.94 22.14 -0.36
N VAL A 181 15.96 21.43 -0.87
CA VAL A 181 16.41 20.16 -0.27
C VAL A 181 16.84 20.37 1.18
N LEU A 182 17.59 21.44 1.46
CA LEU A 182 18.02 21.77 2.83
C LEU A 182 16.83 22.12 3.73
N VAL A 183 15.86 22.88 3.23
CA VAL A 183 14.63 23.20 3.98
C VAL A 183 13.85 21.95 4.31
N VAL A 184 13.64 21.07 3.34
CA VAL A 184 12.94 19.80 3.56
C VAL A 184 13.72 18.91 4.54
N ALA A 185 15.05 18.84 4.39
CA ALA A 185 15.91 18.10 5.32
C ALA A 185 15.75 18.60 6.75
N THR A 186 15.79 19.92 6.96
CA THR A 186 15.59 20.53 8.28
C THR A 186 14.21 20.19 8.87
N ASN A 187 13.16 20.24 8.06
CA ASN A 187 11.81 19.91 8.50
C ASN A 187 11.68 18.42 8.87
N LEU A 188 12.29 17.52 8.08
CA LEU A 188 12.35 16.08 8.41
C LEU A 188 13.09 15.82 9.72
N GLU A 189 14.19 16.53 9.97
CA GLU A 189 14.96 16.44 11.21
C GLU A 189 14.13 16.86 12.42
N LEU A 190 13.44 17.99 12.33
CA LEU A 190 12.53 18.47 13.40
C LEU A 190 11.44 17.44 13.71
N TRP A 191 10.87 16.81 12.71
CA TRP A 191 9.84 15.77 12.92
C TRP A 191 10.43 14.47 13.48
N GLN A 192 11.64 14.07 13.07
CA GLN A 192 12.38 12.97 13.67
C GLN A 192 12.67 13.21 15.15
N ASP A 193 13.09 14.43 15.52
CA ASP A 193 13.36 14.82 16.90
C ASP A 193 12.07 14.77 17.74
N ARG A 194 10.96 15.23 17.18
CA ARG A 194 9.63 15.13 17.81
C ARG A 194 9.20 13.68 18.05
N ALA A 195 9.42 12.80 17.07
CA ALA A 195 9.16 11.37 17.26
C ALA A 195 10.05 10.78 18.36
N THR A 196 11.31 11.21 18.44
CA THR A 196 12.24 10.81 19.50
C THR A 196 11.78 11.29 20.88
N GLU A 197 11.24 12.49 20.96
CA GLU A 197 10.64 13.03 22.20
C GLU A 197 9.41 12.21 22.64
N TYR A 198 8.51 11.88 21.72
CA TYR A 198 7.38 10.99 22.03
C TYR A 198 7.85 9.62 22.51
N PHE A 199 8.86 9.05 21.88
CA PHE A 199 9.44 7.77 22.32
C PHE A 199 10.00 7.86 23.74
N SER A 200 10.77 8.91 24.07
CA SER A 200 11.36 9.10 25.39
C SER A 200 10.29 9.29 26.49
N ARG A 201 9.14 9.84 26.13
CA ARG A 201 7.97 10.00 27.02
C ARG A 201 7.08 8.75 27.09
N ARG A 202 7.49 7.64 26.48
CA ARG A 202 6.72 6.39 26.35
C ARG A 202 5.41 6.51 25.56
N ALA A 203 5.25 7.56 24.78
CA ALA A 203 4.16 7.71 23.82
C ALA A 203 4.49 6.95 22.52
N TYR A 204 4.73 5.64 22.65
CA TYR A 204 5.28 4.77 21.61
C TYR A 204 4.44 4.76 20.33
N GLN A 205 3.11 4.74 20.47
CA GLN A 205 2.20 4.76 19.32
C GLN A 205 2.44 5.98 18.42
N ARG A 206 2.60 7.17 18.99
CA ARG A 206 2.85 8.39 18.20
C ARG A 206 4.21 8.37 17.50
N ALA A 207 5.23 7.87 18.15
CA ALA A 207 6.54 7.71 17.51
C ALA A 207 6.47 6.71 16.34
N ALA A 208 5.75 5.59 16.54
CA ALA A 208 5.55 4.54 15.53
C ALA A 208 4.72 5.02 14.33
N GLU A 209 3.88 6.02 14.50
CA GLU A 209 3.08 6.63 13.42
C GLU A 209 3.88 7.66 12.61
N ILE A 210 4.71 8.47 13.27
CA ILE A 210 5.49 9.54 12.62
C ILE A 210 6.60 8.95 11.75
N LEU A 211 7.42 8.06 12.28
CA LEU A 211 8.67 7.65 11.61
C LEU A 211 8.45 6.97 10.25
N PRO A 212 7.56 5.98 10.09
CA PRO A 212 7.28 5.41 8.77
C PRO A 212 6.64 6.41 7.82
N PHE A 213 5.82 7.33 8.35
CA PHE A 213 5.20 8.39 7.55
C PHE A 213 6.23 9.35 6.95
N LEU A 214 7.28 9.69 7.69
CA LEU A 214 8.39 10.48 7.13
C LEU A 214 9.12 9.73 6.02
N LEU A 215 9.30 8.41 6.13
CA LEU A 215 9.88 7.59 5.05
C LEU A 215 8.98 7.55 3.80
N GLU A 216 7.66 7.51 3.99
CA GLU A 216 6.70 7.60 2.90
C GLU A 216 6.83 8.94 2.16
N GLU A 217 6.93 10.04 2.87
CA GLU A 217 7.10 11.38 2.28
C GLU A 217 8.44 11.52 1.56
N ILE A 218 9.53 10.98 2.13
CA ILE A 218 10.83 10.91 1.44
C ILE A 218 10.67 10.13 0.13
N GLY A 219 10.03 8.96 0.18
CA GLY A 219 9.76 8.15 -1.01
C GLY A 219 8.96 8.89 -2.06
N TYR A 220 7.90 9.59 -1.63
CA TYR A 220 7.02 10.33 -2.52
C TYR A 220 7.73 11.45 -3.29
N TYR A 221 8.50 12.27 -2.60
CA TYR A 221 9.13 13.44 -3.24
C TYR A 221 10.49 13.15 -3.89
N PHE A 222 11.25 12.18 -3.36
CA PHE A 222 12.65 12.02 -3.74
C PHE A 222 12.96 10.77 -4.57
N SER A 223 12.03 9.81 -4.68
CA SER A 223 12.25 8.62 -5.52
C SER A 223 12.54 8.96 -6.98
N GLY A 224 11.84 9.94 -7.54
CA GLY A 224 12.04 10.41 -8.90
C GLY A 224 13.33 11.23 -9.14
N LEU A 225 14.01 11.65 -8.06
CA LEU A 225 15.25 12.42 -8.10
C LEU A 225 16.49 11.55 -7.83
N TYR A 226 16.28 10.34 -7.32
CA TYR A 226 17.38 9.43 -6.99
C TYR A 226 18.21 9.07 -8.23
N GLY A 227 19.53 9.18 -8.11
CA GLY A 227 20.48 8.93 -9.21
C GLY A 227 20.56 10.04 -10.27
N LYS A 228 19.76 11.10 -10.18
CA LYS A 228 19.88 12.26 -11.04
C LYS A 228 20.96 13.21 -10.51
N LYS A 229 21.81 13.71 -11.43
CA LYS A 229 22.91 14.63 -11.07
C LYS A 229 22.46 16.11 -10.96
N GLU A 230 21.21 16.39 -11.33
CA GLU A 230 20.69 17.77 -11.41
C GLU A 230 20.49 18.41 -10.05
N LEU A 231 20.23 17.58 -9.03
CA LEU A 231 19.93 18.02 -7.67
C LEU A 231 20.57 17.07 -6.66
N ASP A 232 21.40 17.60 -5.77
CA ASP A 232 21.96 16.84 -4.65
C ASP A 232 20.91 16.66 -3.56
N ILE A 233 20.42 15.44 -3.40
CA ILE A 233 19.41 15.05 -2.40
C ILE A 233 20.03 14.33 -1.18
N GLN A 234 21.36 14.25 -1.11
CA GLN A 234 22.07 13.53 -0.06
C GLN A 234 21.70 13.96 1.37
N PRO A 235 21.44 15.25 1.67
CA PRO A 235 20.96 15.65 2.99
C PRO A 235 19.69 14.91 3.43
N VAL A 236 18.70 14.77 2.55
CA VAL A 236 17.44 14.06 2.83
C VAL A 236 17.67 12.57 2.97
N LEU A 237 18.50 11.95 2.10
CA LEU A 237 18.83 10.54 2.19
C LEU A 237 19.51 10.20 3.53
N ASN A 238 20.38 11.06 4.02
CA ASN A 238 21.04 10.86 5.31
C ASN A 238 20.04 10.90 6.47
N ILE A 239 19.01 11.73 6.40
CA ILE A 239 17.95 11.77 7.40
C ILE A 239 17.08 10.50 7.28
N GLY A 240 16.73 10.06 6.07
CA GLY A 240 16.02 8.82 5.84
C GLY A 240 16.74 7.61 6.46
N LYS A 241 18.07 7.53 6.33
CA LYS A 241 18.88 6.50 6.99
C LYS A 241 18.81 6.59 8.51
N ARG A 242 18.88 7.79 9.08
CA ARG A 242 18.76 7.97 10.55
C ARG A 242 17.37 7.58 11.05
N ILE A 243 16.32 7.90 10.31
CA ILE A 243 14.94 7.47 10.62
C ILE A 243 14.85 5.94 10.61
N SER A 244 15.36 5.29 9.56
CA SER A 244 15.39 3.83 9.44
C SER A 244 16.15 3.18 10.62
N GLN A 245 17.31 3.70 11.00
CA GLN A 245 18.07 3.22 12.16
C GLN A 245 17.29 3.41 13.47
N LYS A 246 16.58 4.53 13.61
CA LYS A 246 15.75 4.79 14.79
C LYS A 246 14.58 3.81 14.89
N ILE A 247 13.91 3.52 13.78
CA ILE A 247 12.86 2.50 13.72
C ILE A 247 13.41 1.15 14.19
N ASN A 248 14.56 0.71 13.65
CA ASN A 248 15.19 -0.54 14.07
C ASN A 248 15.54 -0.55 15.57
N THR A 249 15.99 0.58 16.12
CA THR A 249 16.23 0.71 17.57
C THR A 249 14.95 0.51 18.38
N ILE A 250 13.84 1.12 17.95
CA ILE A 250 12.52 1.00 18.59
C ILE A 250 12.00 -0.43 18.53
N LEU A 251 12.17 -1.11 17.38
CA LEU A 251 11.76 -2.50 17.19
C LEU A 251 12.51 -3.49 18.09
N MET A 252 13.75 -3.17 18.45
CA MET A 252 14.58 -3.97 19.36
C MET A 252 14.35 -3.66 20.84
N ASP A 253 13.65 -2.57 21.15
CA ASP A 253 13.40 -2.17 22.54
C ASP A 253 12.28 -3.02 23.15
N GLY A 254 12.62 -3.80 24.17
CA GLY A 254 11.68 -4.67 24.89
C GLY A 254 10.62 -3.93 25.72
N LEU A 255 10.74 -2.60 25.91
CA LEU A 255 9.76 -1.78 26.61
C LEU A 255 8.61 -1.34 25.70
N VAL A 256 8.76 -1.46 24.40
CA VAL A 256 7.70 -1.12 23.43
C VAL A 256 6.64 -2.21 23.42
N PRO A 257 5.34 -1.88 23.56
CA PRO A 257 4.25 -2.84 23.47
C PRO A 257 4.30 -3.65 22.16
N GLU A 258 3.91 -4.93 22.23
CA GLU A 258 4.05 -5.83 21.10
C GLU A 258 3.16 -5.45 19.91
N ASP A 259 1.96 -4.96 20.18
CA ASP A 259 1.03 -4.44 19.16
C ASP A 259 1.61 -3.22 18.43
N VAL A 260 2.20 -2.27 19.16
CA VAL A 260 2.87 -1.09 18.57
C VAL A 260 4.08 -1.51 17.74
N ARG A 261 4.85 -2.48 18.23
CA ARG A 261 6.02 -3.01 17.52
C ARG A 261 5.62 -3.71 16.23
N ALA A 262 4.55 -4.52 16.27
CA ALA A 262 4.03 -5.19 15.08
C ALA A 262 3.51 -4.19 14.03
N ASP A 263 2.78 -3.15 14.46
CA ASP A 263 2.28 -2.10 13.58
C ASP A 263 3.44 -1.28 12.97
N LEU A 264 4.46 -0.93 13.78
CA LEU A 264 5.66 -0.23 13.31
C LEU A 264 6.46 -1.06 12.30
N GLN A 265 6.69 -2.36 12.60
CA GLN A 265 7.39 -3.27 11.70
C GLN A 265 6.66 -3.37 10.36
N SER A 266 5.35 -3.56 10.40
CA SER A 266 4.52 -3.68 9.20
C SER A 266 4.57 -2.40 8.34
N ALA A 267 4.46 -1.22 8.97
CA ALA A 267 4.54 0.06 8.28
C ALA A 267 5.94 0.30 7.69
N TYR A 268 6.99 -0.06 8.43
CA TYR A 268 8.38 0.06 7.97
C TYR A 268 8.67 -0.87 6.80
N ASP A 269 8.24 -2.13 6.86
CA ASP A 269 8.44 -3.12 5.79
C ASP A 269 7.77 -2.65 4.49
N GLU A 270 6.58 -2.06 4.58
CA GLU A 270 5.92 -1.48 3.42
C GLU A 270 6.77 -0.38 2.78
N GLN A 271 7.36 0.53 3.55
CA GLN A 271 8.22 1.57 3.02
C GLN A 271 9.55 1.01 2.50
N ALA A 272 10.12 0.02 3.18
CA ALA A 272 11.38 -0.63 2.79
C ALA A 272 11.26 -1.33 1.43
N VAL A 273 10.18 -2.04 1.18
CA VAL A 273 9.92 -2.69 -0.11
C VAL A 273 9.77 -1.66 -1.25
N ARG A 274 9.20 -0.51 -0.96
CA ARG A 274 8.91 0.52 -1.96
C ARG A 274 10.09 1.44 -2.23
N HIS A 275 10.72 1.90 -1.18
CA HIS A 275 11.66 3.02 -1.18
C HIS A 275 12.95 2.72 -0.43
N GLY A 276 13.21 1.45 -0.03
CA GLY A 276 14.37 1.07 0.77
C GLY A 276 15.70 1.57 0.20
N TYR A 277 15.82 1.62 -1.13
CA TYR A 277 17.02 2.14 -1.80
C TYR A 277 17.35 3.62 -1.48
N LEU A 278 16.40 4.37 -0.88
CA LEU A 278 16.63 5.76 -0.47
C LEU A 278 17.19 5.86 0.96
N PHE A 279 17.00 4.86 1.80
CA PHE A 279 17.28 4.98 3.24
C PHE A 279 17.83 3.71 3.92
N MET A 280 18.16 2.68 3.16
CA MET A 280 18.86 1.47 3.64
C MET A 280 20.36 1.50 3.38
#